data_9bfca392ac78f453376255ef67666e42
#
_entry.id   9bfca392ac78f453376255ef67666e42
#
_cell.length_a   1.000
_cell.length_b   1.000
_cell.length_c   1.000
_cell.angle_alpha   90.00
_cell.angle_beta   90.00
_cell.angle_gamma   90.00
#
_symmetry.space_group_name_H-M   'P 1'
#
loop_
_entity.id
_entity.type
_entity.pdbx_description
1 polymer ?
#
loop_
_entity_poly.entity_id
_entity_poly.type
_entity_poly.pdbx_seq_one_letter_code
_entity_poly.pdbx_strand_id
1 'polypeptide(L)'
;VSLSKSKSNTNAHSSLVTDHAESEVSLSAVEKDANHMLIQASIQDSATSDEVDFVHDAVLLPETVAAVLGVKSLPTQAEGNDQNCLNMSGIYVDATFGRGGHSRLLLSQLADDAKLIVFDKDPTAISVAQELASKDSRVHVVHDSFATLTTSLAALGITQVDGLMADLGISSPQIDDGSRGFSFMRDGAVDMRMDTSRGQSVAEWLEYVDEETLANVLYEFGEERHSRRIARAIKQMESYDSTLALAEVIKVAHPNWQRGKHPATQSFQAMRIFINNELGDVDDFLAQSIPLLKVGGQLAVISFHSLEDRRIKQFLQRHSKGQYPEDENLPMPPKRPRYFSKPKRVGPSKTETSRNPRARSAWLRMATRTDSDYVIDDAP
;
A
#
# COMPACT_ATOMS: atom_id res chain seq x y z
N VAL A 1 6.82 47.96 55.50
CA VAL A 1 6.04 47.62 56.67
C VAL A 1 5.92 46.09 56.65
N SER A 2 6.85 45.36 57.20
CA SER A 2 7.11 45.01 58.59
C SER A 2 6.33 43.79 59.07
N LEU A 3 7.11 42.76 59.33
CA LEU A 3 7.28 41.87 60.49
C LEU A 3 6.40 40.60 60.50
N SER A 4 6.97 39.40 60.40
CA SER A 4 7.84 38.59 61.33
C SER A 4 7.06 37.84 62.41
N LYS A 5 7.37 36.57 62.52
CA LYS A 5 7.71 35.70 63.67
C LYS A 5 7.05 34.31 63.52
N SER A 6 7.77 33.23 63.30
CA SER A 6 8.63 32.39 64.16
C SER A 6 7.95 31.76 65.39
N LYS A 7 8.02 30.41 65.44
CA LYS A 7 8.43 29.50 66.54
C LYS A 7 7.86 28.11 66.28
N SER A 8 8.64 27.08 65.97
CA SER A 8 9.46 26.15 66.82
C SER A 8 8.70 25.49 67.99
N ASN A 9 8.63 24.19 67.92
CA ASN A 9 9.12 23.18 68.88
C ASN A 9 8.52 21.80 68.59
N THR A 10 9.27 20.82 68.27
CA THR A 10 10.06 19.78 69.00
C THR A 10 9.24 18.70 69.74
N ASN A 11 9.69 17.49 69.46
CA ASN A 11 9.67 16.24 70.22
C ASN A 11 8.45 15.34 70.12
N ALA A 12 8.53 14.08 69.99
CA ALA A 12 9.51 13.01 69.95
C ALA A 12 8.76 11.69 70.26
N HIS A 13 9.34 10.60 69.80
CA HIS A 13 9.09 9.20 70.18
C HIS A 13 7.85 8.50 69.67
N SER A 14 7.90 7.38 69.06
CA SER A 14 8.65 6.15 69.13
C SER A 14 7.93 5.07 68.34
N SER A 15 8.69 4.34 67.61
CA SER A 15 8.57 2.92 67.21
C SER A 15 7.19 2.28 67.03
N LEU A 16 6.96 1.76 65.84
CA LEU A 16 6.71 0.32 65.65
C LEU A 16 6.87 -0.04 64.15
N VAL A 17 7.82 -0.90 63.92
CA VAL A 17 8.05 -1.65 62.68
C VAL A 17 6.99 -2.71 62.61
N THR A 18 6.34 -2.87 61.47
CA THR A 18 5.96 -4.18 60.89
C THR A 18 5.53 -4.03 59.42
N ASP A 19 6.26 -4.70 58.57
CA ASP A 19 5.91 -5.41 57.36
C ASP A 19 4.64 -5.01 56.59
N HIS A 20 4.82 -4.38 55.43
CA HIS A 20 4.05 -4.64 54.22
C HIS A 20 4.89 -4.26 53.01
N ALA A 21 5.83 -5.14 52.65
CA ALA A 21 6.56 -5.09 51.39
C ALA A 21 6.59 -6.49 50.78
N GLU A 22 5.43 -6.99 50.35
CA GLU A 22 5.31 -8.15 49.46
C GLU A 22 3.91 -8.18 48.83
N SER A 23 3.65 -7.40 47.80
CA SER A 23 2.51 -7.65 46.90
C SER A 23 2.53 -6.89 45.55
N GLU A 24 3.60 -6.18 45.20
CA GLU A 24 3.66 -5.48 43.89
C GLU A 24 4.59 -6.12 42.85
N VAL A 25 5.19 -7.28 43.10
CA VAL A 25 6.15 -7.93 42.18
C VAL A 25 5.52 -9.06 41.33
N SER A 26 4.27 -9.45 41.55
CA SER A 26 3.69 -10.63 40.89
C SER A 26 2.84 -10.36 39.66
N LEU A 27 2.45 -9.12 39.37
CA LEU A 27 1.62 -8.78 38.18
C LEU A 27 2.42 -8.52 36.93
N SER A 28 3.69 -8.11 37.01
CA SER A 28 4.54 -7.86 35.85
C SER A 28 5.18 -9.11 35.23
N ALA A 29 5.28 -10.20 36.01
CA ALA A 29 5.84 -11.47 35.56
C ALA A 29 4.82 -12.30 34.76
N VAL A 30 3.56 -12.28 35.18
CA VAL A 30 2.49 -13.04 34.48
C VAL A 30 2.13 -12.45 33.11
N GLU A 31 2.21 -11.11 32.92
CA GLU A 31 2.00 -10.48 31.63
C GLU A 31 3.18 -10.68 30.66
N LYS A 32 4.40 -10.84 31.16
CA LYS A 32 5.58 -11.16 30.33
C LYS A 32 5.55 -12.61 29.86
N ASP A 33 5.10 -13.55 30.69
CA ASP A 33 4.99 -14.95 30.32
C ASP A 33 3.84 -15.21 29.34
N ALA A 34 2.72 -14.49 29.44
CA ALA A 34 1.63 -14.59 28.47
C ALA A 34 2.00 -14.07 27.08
N ASN A 35 2.77 -12.99 27.01
CA ASN A 35 3.30 -12.49 25.74
C ASN A 35 4.41 -13.38 25.14
N HIS A 36 5.20 -14.02 26.00
CA HIS A 36 6.24 -14.97 25.57
C HIS A 36 5.62 -16.29 25.07
N MET A 37 4.53 -16.77 25.69
CA MET A 37 3.78 -17.94 25.22
C MET A 37 3.04 -17.70 23.90
N LEU A 38 2.51 -16.50 23.66
CA LEU A 38 1.88 -16.15 22.36
C LEU A 38 2.90 -16.03 21.25
N ILE A 39 4.14 -15.62 21.54
CA ILE A 39 5.25 -15.58 20.58
C ILE A 39 5.80 -17.00 20.33
N GLN A 40 5.85 -17.87 21.35
CA GLN A 40 6.29 -19.25 21.18
C GLN A 40 5.25 -20.16 20.50
N ALA A 41 3.95 -19.91 20.71
CA ALA A 41 2.90 -20.62 19.99
C ALA A 41 2.89 -20.34 18.48
N SER A 42 3.37 -19.16 18.06
CA SER A 42 3.55 -18.83 16.63
C SER A 42 4.86 -19.36 16.01
N ILE A 43 5.77 -19.88 16.83
CA ILE A 43 7.08 -20.43 16.38
C ILE A 43 7.09 -21.98 16.34
N GLN A 44 6.19 -22.66 17.07
CA GLN A 44 6.14 -24.11 17.14
C GLN A 44 5.30 -24.80 16.05
N ASP A 45 4.58 -24.05 15.22
CA ASP A 45 3.81 -24.61 14.09
C ASP A 45 4.60 -24.66 12.75
N SER A 46 5.92 -24.46 12.78
CA SER A 46 6.76 -24.43 11.56
C SER A 46 7.70 -25.62 11.38
N ALA A 47 7.35 -26.80 11.92
CA ALA A 47 8.15 -28.01 11.74
C ALA A 47 7.30 -29.24 11.40
N THR A 48 6.54 -29.15 10.32
CA THR A 48 6.14 -30.30 9.50
C THR A 48 6.18 -29.87 8.05
N SER A 49 7.04 -30.53 7.29
CA SER A 49 7.19 -30.40 5.85
C SER A 49 5.95 -30.94 5.13
N ASP A 50 4.93 -30.12 5.02
CA ASP A 50 3.95 -30.16 3.96
C ASP A 50 3.91 -28.76 3.37
N GLU A 51 4.12 -28.63 2.05
CA GLU A 51 3.94 -27.42 1.28
C GLU A 51 2.48 -26.94 1.47
N VAL A 52 2.23 -26.27 2.57
CA VAL A 52 1.04 -25.43 2.71
C VAL A 52 1.34 -24.22 1.82
N ASP A 53 0.88 -24.33 0.58
CA ASP A 53 0.74 -23.21 -0.33
C ASP A 53 -0.03 -22.12 0.44
N PHE A 54 0.69 -21.15 1.01
CA PHE A 54 0.08 -19.99 1.62
C PHE A 54 -0.58 -19.22 0.46
N VAL A 55 -1.81 -19.58 0.16
CA VAL A 55 -2.68 -18.83 -0.74
C VAL A 55 -2.88 -17.47 -0.08
N HIS A 56 -2.01 -16.52 -0.40
CA HIS A 56 -2.23 -15.13 -0.06
C HIS A 56 -3.46 -14.66 -0.85
N ASP A 57 -4.60 -14.64 -0.20
CA ASP A 57 -5.83 -14.11 -0.77
C ASP A 57 -5.59 -12.64 -1.14
N ALA A 58 -5.63 -12.34 -2.44
CA ALA A 58 -5.56 -10.96 -2.92
C ALA A 58 -6.73 -10.15 -2.34
N VAL A 59 -6.46 -8.91 -1.93
CA VAL A 59 -7.44 -8.07 -1.24
C VAL A 59 -8.54 -7.63 -2.20
N LEU A 60 -9.81 -7.68 -1.78
CA LEU A 60 -10.98 -7.28 -2.58
C LEU A 60 -11.00 -7.98 -3.96
N LEU A 61 -10.54 -9.25 -4.00
CA LEU A 61 -10.30 -9.99 -5.23
C LEU A 61 -11.55 -10.09 -6.13
N PRO A 62 -12.70 -10.63 -5.69
CA PRO A 62 -13.89 -10.74 -6.54
C PRO A 62 -14.50 -9.38 -6.87
N GLU A 63 -14.44 -8.42 -5.96
CA GLU A 63 -14.98 -7.06 -6.17
C GLU A 63 -14.19 -6.31 -7.25
N THR A 64 -12.88 -6.45 -7.26
CA THR A 64 -12.01 -5.79 -8.25
C THR A 64 -12.17 -6.39 -9.63
N VAL A 65 -12.22 -7.71 -9.75
CA VAL A 65 -12.45 -8.37 -11.02
C VAL A 65 -13.85 -8.07 -11.55
N ALA A 66 -14.88 -8.09 -10.71
CA ALA A 66 -16.22 -7.67 -11.11
C ALA A 66 -16.25 -6.21 -11.59
N ALA A 67 -15.52 -5.32 -10.89
CA ALA A 67 -15.45 -3.90 -11.24
C ALA A 67 -14.79 -3.69 -12.61
N VAL A 68 -13.66 -4.34 -12.88
CA VAL A 68 -12.93 -4.17 -14.15
C VAL A 68 -13.69 -4.77 -15.35
N LEU A 69 -14.51 -5.79 -15.09
CA LEU A 69 -15.41 -6.35 -16.10
C LEU A 69 -16.73 -5.57 -16.25
N GLY A 70 -16.99 -4.59 -15.40
CA GLY A 70 -18.22 -3.78 -15.44
C GLY A 70 -19.47 -4.53 -14.98
N VAL A 71 -19.34 -5.63 -14.24
CA VAL A 71 -20.44 -6.43 -13.74
C VAL A 71 -20.70 -6.16 -12.25
N LYS A 72 -21.89 -6.52 -11.76
CA LYS A 72 -22.24 -6.29 -10.34
C LYS A 72 -21.55 -7.27 -9.40
N SER A 73 -21.41 -8.51 -9.84
CA SER A 73 -20.76 -9.60 -9.12
C SER A 73 -20.32 -10.67 -10.10
N LEU A 74 -19.28 -11.41 -9.74
CA LEU A 74 -18.89 -12.60 -10.49
C LEU A 74 -19.91 -13.73 -10.26
N PRO A 75 -20.05 -14.66 -11.21
CA PRO A 75 -20.82 -15.87 -11.02
C PRO A 75 -20.25 -16.66 -9.83
N THR A 76 -21.11 -17.15 -8.96
CA THR A 76 -20.70 -18.10 -7.92
C THR A 76 -20.43 -19.46 -8.57
N GLN A 77 -19.27 -20.05 -8.30
CA GLN A 77 -19.01 -21.43 -8.70
C GLN A 77 -19.98 -22.33 -7.95
N ALA A 78 -21.07 -22.71 -8.60
CA ALA A 78 -21.87 -23.84 -8.13
C ALA A 78 -21.08 -25.11 -8.45
N GLU A 79 -20.89 -25.96 -7.45
CA GLU A 79 -20.12 -27.20 -7.56
C GLU A 79 -20.49 -27.97 -8.85
N GLY A 80 -19.52 -28.15 -9.74
CA GLY A 80 -19.59 -29.09 -10.84
C GLY A 80 -20.04 -28.56 -12.21
N ASN A 81 -20.08 -27.27 -12.48
CA ASN A 81 -20.42 -26.75 -13.81
C ASN A 81 -19.30 -25.81 -14.33
N ASP A 82 -18.55 -26.28 -15.34
CA ASP A 82 -17.54 -25.49 -16.08
C ASP A 82 -18.12 -24.30 -16.86
N GLN A 83 -19.42 -24.04 -16.77
CA GLN A 83 -20.14 -23.01 -17.56
C GLN A 83 -20.35 -21.68 -16.85
N ASN A 84 -19.75 -21.45 -15.68
CA ASN A 84 -19.91 -20.20 -14.93
C ASN A 84 -18.83 -19.14 -15.25
N CYS A 85 -18.30 -19.12 -16.46
CA CYS A 85 -17.43 -18.09 -16.99
C CYS A 85 -18.26 -17.03 -17.71
N LEU A 86 -17.96 -15.73 -17.50
CA LEU A 86 -18.61 -14.63 -18.22
C LEU A 86 -18.26 -14.58 -19.70
N ASN A 87 -17.16 -15.23 -20.08
CA ASN A 87 -16.65 -15.32 -21.45
C ASN A 87 -16.49 -13.92 -22.11
N MET A 88 -15.88 -12.99 -21.39
CA MET A 88 -15.74 -11.59 -21.80
C MET A 88 -14.59 -11.42 -22.76
N SER A 89 -14.87 -10.95 -23.99
CA SER A 89 -13.86 -10.49 -24.93
C SER A 89 -13.33 -9.10 -24.57
N GLY A 90 -12.20 -8.72 -25.11
CA GLY A 90 -11.62 -7.38 -24.95
C GLY A 90 -10.18 -7.38 -24.47
N ILE A 91 -9.67 -6.19 -24.17
CA ILE A 91 -8.30 -5.97 -23.71
C ILE A 91 -8.34 -5.42 -22.30
N TYR A 92 -7.72 -6.10 -21.40
CA TYR A 92 -7.67 -5.75 -19.98
C TYR A 92 -6.23 -5.56 -19.52
N VAL A 93 -6.03 -4.68 -18.55
CA VAL A 93 -4.70 -4.40 -17.98
C VAL A 93 -4.76 -4.60 -16.46
N ASP A 94 -3.84 -5.41 -15.95
CA ASP A 94 -3.46 -5.46 -14.56
C ASP A 94 -2.14 -4.71 -14.39
N ALA A 95 -2.22 -3.52 -13.78
CA ALA A 95 -1.08 -2.61 -13.65
C ALA A 95 -0.11 -3.01 -12.52
N THR A 96 -0.48 -4.01 -11.70
CA THR A 96 0.23 -4.44 -10.50
C THR A 96 0.07 -5.94 -10.31
N PHE A 97 0.74 -6.72 -11.13
CA PHE A 97 0.56 -8.18 -11.19
C PHE A 97 0.80 -8.89 -9.86
N GLY A 98 1.89 -8.51 -9.13
CA GLY A 98 2.28 -9.10 -7.86
C GLY A 98 2.43 -10.62 -7.94
N ARG A 99 1.52 -11.37 -7.33
CA ARG A 99 1.46 -12.85 -7.41
C ARG A 99 0.42 -13.37 -8.40
N GLY A 100 -0.26 -12.47 -9.09
CA GLY A 100 -1.23 -12.79 -10.14
C GLY A 100 -2.59 -13.28 -9.62
N GLY A 101 -2.96 -12.98 -8.38
CA GLY A 101 -4.27 -13.35 -7.84
C GLY A 101 -5.42 -12.75 -8.65
N HIS A 102 -5.42 -11.43 -8.81
CA HIS A 102 -6.41 -10.71 -9.62
C HIS A 102 -6.36 -11.14 -11.09
N SER A 103 -5.17 -11.24 -11.67
CA SER A 103 -4.97 -11.67 -13.06
C SER A 103 -5.53 -13.07 -13.33
N ARG A 104 -5.29 -14.05 -12.46
CA ARG A 104 -5.81 -15.41 -12.65
C ARG A 104 -7.33 -15.47 -12.56
N LEU A 105 -7.93 -14.78 -11.58
CA LEU A 105 -9.38 -14.71 -11.49
C LEU A 105 -9.99 -13.98 -12.68
N LEU A 106 -9.35 -12.88 -13.15
CA LEU A 106 -9.80 -12.19 -14.35
C LEU A 106 -9.73 -13.09 -15.58
N LEU A 107 -8.61 -13.78 -15.82
CA LEU A 107 -8.45 -14.74 -16.93
C LEU A 107 -9.52 -15.82 -16.96
N SER A 108 -9.95 -16.31 -15.79
CA SER A 108 -11.04 -17.29 -15.70
C SER A 108 -12.40 -16.78 -16.17
N GLN A 109 -12.54 -15.47 -16.33
CA GLN A 109 -13.78 -14.81 -16.79
C GLN A 109 -13.68 -14.34 -18.24
N LEU A 110 -12.49 -14.42 -18.86
CA LEU A 110 -12.22 -13.91 -20.19
C LEU A 110 -12.40 -14.99 -21.26
N ALA A 111 -12.84 -14.54 -22.43
CA ALA A 111 -12.93 -15.36 -23.66
C ALA A 111 -11.53 -15.67 -24.24
N ASP A 112 -11.46 -16.63 -25.16
CA ASP A 112 -10.19 -17.05 -25.79
C ASP A 112 -9.56 -15.96 -26.66
N ASP A 113 -10.36 -15.03 -27.19
CA ASP A 113 -9.92 -13.89 -28.01
C ASP A 113 -9.51 -12.66 -27.19
N ALA A 114 -9.73 -12.68 -25.88
CA ALA A 114 -9.35 -11.58 -25.01
C ALA A 114 -7.82 -11.49 -24.81
N LYS A 115 -7.35 -10.32 -24.37
CA LYS A 115 -5.95 -10.09 -23.99
C LYS A 115 -5.88 -9.53 -22.59
N LEU A 116 -4.93 -10.03 -21.83
CA LEU A 116 -4.56 -9.50 -20.51
C LEU A 116 -3.10 -9.04 -20.56
N ILE A 117 -2.90 -7.74 -20.39
CA ILE A 117 -1.56 -7.16 -20.29
C ILE A 117 -1.29 -6.95 -18.80
N VAL A 118 -0.18 -7.52 -18.32
CA VAL A 118 0.20 -7.45 -16.90
C VAL A 118 1.51 -6.67 -16.74
N PHE A 119 1.51 -5.72 -15.83
CA PHE A 119 2.67 -4.91 -15.49
C PHE A 119 3.15 -5.24 -14.08
N ASP A 120 4.43 -5.22 -13.89
CA ASP A 120 5.05 -5.14 -12.57
C ASP A 120 6.46 -4.54 -12.67
N LYS A 121 6.90 -3.88 -11.60
CA LYS A 121 8.27 -3.40 -11.44
C LYS A 121 9.20 -4.49 -10.87
N ASP A 122 8.64 -5.40 -10.06
CA ASP A 122 9.41 -6.40 -9.32
C ASP A 122 9.83 -7.56 -10.22
N PRO A 123 11.15 -7.80 -10.43
CA PRO A 123 11.62 -8.94 -11.21
C PRO A 123 11.06 -10.28 -10.74
N THR A 124 10.79 -10.43 -9.45
CA THR A 124 10.21 -11.65 -8.87
C THR A 124 8.75 -11.85 -9.34
N ALA A 125 7.96 -10.77 -9.35
CA ALA A 125 6.60 -10.78 -9.87
C ALA A 125 6.60 -11.07 -11.39
N ILE A 126 7.52 -10.45 -12.13
CA ILE A 126 7.68 -10.67 -13.57
C ILE A 126 8.00 -12.13 -13.90
N SER A 127 8.83 -12.80 -13.09
CA SER A 127 9.11 -14.23 -13.28
C SER A 127 7.83 -15.09 -13.17
N VAL A 128 6.96 -14.79 -12.19
CA VAL A 128 5.66 -15.45 -12.02
C VAL A 128 4.69 -15.12 -13.17
N ALA A 129 4.72 -13.88 -13.65
CA ALA A 129 3.91 -13.45 -14.79
C ALA A 129 4.31 -14.15 -16.09
N GLN A 130 5.62 -14.33 -16.31
CA GLN A 130 6.17 -15.06 -17.46
C GLN A 130 5.78 -16.55 -17.42
N GLU A 131 5.78 -17.16 -16.24
CA GLU A 131 5.29 -18.52 -16.07
C GLU A 131 3.79 -18.62 -16.42
N LEU A 132 2.96 -17.66 -16.00
CA LEU A 132 1.56 -17.60 -16.38
C LEU A 132 1.40 -17.43 -17.91
N ALA A 133 2.14 -16.51 -18.52
CA ALA A 133 2.10 -16.26 -19.96
C ALA A 133 2.55 -17.50 -20.78
N SER A 134 3.43 -18.33 -20.25
CA SER A 134 3.82 -19.59 -20.90
C SER A 134 2.70 -20.62 -20.97
N LYS A 135 1.69 -20.51 -20.08
CA LYS A 135 0.55 -21.42 -19.98
C LYS A 135 -0.74 -20.84 -20.60
N ASP A 136 -0.83 -19.53 -20.76
CA ASP A 136 -2.00 -18.85 -21.30
C ASP A 136 -1.58 -17.75 -22.30
N SER A 137 -1.83 -17.98 -23.58
CA SER A 137 -1.42 -17.10 -24.69
C SER A 137 -2.13 -15.74 -24.69
N ARG A 138 -3.17 -15.56 -23.88
CA ARG A 138 -3.86 -14.28 -23.72
C ARG A 138 -3.03 -13.29 -22.88
N VAL A 139 -2.05 -13.76 -22.10
CA VAL A 139 -1.24 -12.95 -21.17
C VAL A 139 -0.02 -12.36 -21.86
N HIS A 140 0.14 -11.06 -21.75
CA HIS A 140 1.30 -10.31 -22.24
C HIS A 140 1.97 -9.59 -21.04
N VAL A 141 3.26 -9.85 -20.83
CA VAL A 141 4.01 -9.35 -19.67
C VAL A 141 4.82 -8.12 -20.04
N VAL A 142 4.72 -7.09 -19.22
CA VAL A 142 5.50 -5.86 -19.32
C VAL A 142 6.27 -5.66 -18.02
N HIS A 143 7.60 -5.73 -18.07
CA HIS A 143 8.48 -5.45 -16.92
C HIS A 143 8.76 -3.95 -16.87
N ASP A 144 7.83 -3.18 -16.37
CA ASP A 144 7.98 -1.74 -16.18
C ASP A 144 6.95 -1.19 -15.17
N SER A 145 7.08 0.11 -14.84
CA SER A 145 6.07 0.84 -14.10
C SER A 145 4.80 1.02 -14.94
N PHE A 146 3.65 0.97 -14.28
CA PHE A 146 2.38 1.39 -14.88
C PHE A 146 2.34 2.88 -15.26
N ALA A 147 3.31 3.68 -14.83
CA ALA A 147 3.51 5.05 -15.33
C ALA A 147 3.84 5.07 -16.85
N THR A 148 4.27 3.93 -17.42
CA THR A 148 4.59 3.82 -18.86
C THR A 148 3.46 3.21 -19.70
N LEU A 149 2.24 3.10 -19.16
CA LEU A 149 1.09 2.42 -19.81
C LEU A 149 0.92 2.79 -21.28
N THR A 150 0.86 4.08 -21.59
CA THR A 150 0.60 4.56 -22.96
C THR A 150 1.68 4.10 -23.93
N THR A 151 2.95 4.24 -23.56
CA THR A 151 4.08 3.86 -24.42
C THR A 151 4.20 2.35 -24.55
N SER A 152 4.01 1.61 -23.48
CA SER A 152 4.10 0.15 -23.46
C SER A 152 2.95 -0.51 -24.23
N LEU A 153 1.72 -0.02 -24.08
CA LEU A 153 0.58 -0.51 -24.86
C LEU A 153 0.71 -0.16 -26.36
N ALA A 154 1.20 1.04 -26.67
CA ALA A 154 1.46 1.42 -28.06
C ALA A 154 2.51 0.53 -28.73
N ALA A 155 3.55 0.10 -28.02
CA ALA A 155 4.53 -0.87 -28.51
C ALA A 155 3.92 -2.24 -28.83
N LEU A 156 2.80 -2.61 -28.18
CA LEU A 156 2.02 -3.81 -28.46
C LEU A 156 0.91 -3.57 -29.53
N GLY A 157 0.86 -2.38 -30.13
CA GLY A 157 -0.18 -2.00 -31.10
C GLY A 157 -1.56 -1.78 -30.47
N ILE A 158 -1.62 -1.54 -29.15
CA ILE A 158 -2.85 -1.33 -28.39
C ILE A 158 -3.00 0.17 -28.11
N THR A 159 -4.11 0.75 -28.56
CA THR A 159 -4.43 2.17 -28.36
C THR A 159 -5.50 2.39 -27.29
N GLN A 160 -6.37 1.42 -27.08
CA GLN A 160 -7.44 1.49 -26.09
C GLN A 160 -7.71 0.13 -25.48
N VAL A 161 -8.20 0.14 -24.23
CA VAL A 161 -8.50 -1.06 -23.43
C VAL A 161 -9.92 -1.01 -22.86
N ASP A 162 -10.47 -2.19 -22.53
CA ASP A 162 -11.81 -2.34 -21.99
C ASP A 162 -11.83 -2.20 -20.46
N GLY A 163 -10.71 -2.50 -19.80
CA GLY A 163 -10.58 -2.37 -18.35
C GLY A 163 -9.15 -2.16 -17.90
N LEU A 164 -8.98 -1.32 -16.87
CA LEU A 164 -7.73 -1.06 -16.16
C LEU A 164 -7.94 -1.36 -14.68
N MET A 165 -7.07 -2.19 -14.10
CA MET A 165 -7.03 -2.36 -12.65
C MET A 165 -5.63 -2.15 -12.11
N ALA A 166 -5.55 -1.70 -10.85
CA ALA A 166 -4.32 -1.60 -10.07
C ALA A 166 -4.60 -1.94 -8.61
N ASP A 167 -3.75 -2.78 -8.02
CA ASP A 167 -3.69 -3.10 -6.59
C ASP A 167 -2.41 -2.47 -6.03
N LEU A 168 -2.54 -1.24 -5.49
CA LEU A 168 -1.39 -0.41 -5.13
C LEU A 168 -0.69 -0.92 -3.87
N GLY A 169 0.53 -0.45 -3.67
CA GLY A 169 1.34 -0.76 -2.49
C GLY A 169 2.34 -1.88 -2.73
N ILE A 170 2.59 -2.68 -1.69
CA ILE A 170 3.61 -3.74 -1.69
C ILE A 170 3.00 -5.12 -1.53
N SER A 171 3.56 -6.09 -2.23
CA SER A 171 3.13 -7.48 -2.15
C SER A 171 3.58 -8.14 -0.84
N SER A 172 2.86 -9.20 -0.43
CA SER A 172 3.23 -9.95 0.77
C SER A 172 4.65 -10.51 0.72
N PRO A 173 5.14 -11.10 -0.40
CA PRO A 173 6.52 -11.55 -0.47
C PRO A 173 7.56 -10.45 -0.25
N GLN A 174 7.30 -9.23 -0.74
CA GLN A 174 8.20 -8.09 -0.49
C GLN A 174 8.30 -7.74 0.99
N ILE A 175 7.18 -7.87 1.76
CA ILE A 175 7.18 -7.62 3.20
C ILE A 175 7.83 -8.78 3.96
N ASP A 176 7.59 -10.02 3.53
CA ASP A 176 7.98 -11.23 4.25
C ASP A 176 9.46 -11.59 4.03
N ASP A 177 10.06 -11.13 2.92
CA ASP A 177 11.49 -11.25 2.63
C ASP A 177 12.26 -10.08 3.28
N GLY A 178 12.96 -10.36 4.39
CA GLY A 178 13.77 -9.35 5.11
C GLY A 178 14.85 -8.71 4.24
N SER A 179 15.40 -9.43 3.25
CA SER A 179 16.45 -8.92 2.36
C SER A 179 15.97 -7.76 1.45
N ARG A 180 14.67 -7.63 1.25
CA ARG A 180 14.05 -6.57 0.46
C ARG A 180 13.92 -5.25 1.22
N GLY A 181 14.07 -5.24 2.54
CA GLY A 181 14.09 -4.04 3.38
C GLY A 181 12.74 -3.33 3.61
N PHE A 182 11.63 -3.85 3.12
CA PHE A 182 10.30 -3.23 3.30
C PHE A 182 9.76 -3.32 4.73
N SER A 183 10.28 -4.25 5.53
CA SER A 183 9.83 -4.52 6.88
C SER A 183 10.99 -4.44 7.87
N PHE A 184 10.69 -4.03 9.09
CA PHE A 184 11.58 -4.09 10.25
C PHE A 184 11.18 -5.20 11.24
N MET A 185 10.29 -6.11 10.84
CA MET A 185 9.94 -7.29 11.64
C MET A 185 10.98 -8.39 11.52
N ARG A 186 11.73 -8.39 10.43
CA ARG A 186 12.91 -9.22 10.18
C ARG A 186 14.02 -8.30 9.73
N ASP A 187 15.23 -8.54 10.23
CA ASP A 187 16.38 -7.73 9.85
C ASP A 187 16.81 -8.02 8.41
N GLY A 188 17.29 -6.98 7.74
CA GLY A 188 17.81 -7.06 6.38
C GLY A 188 18.37 -5.72 5.92
N ALA A 189 18.88 -5.71 4.69
CA ALA A 189 19.38 -4.50 4.05
C ALA A 189 18.26 -3.45 3.94
N VAL A 190 18.59 -2.18 4.09
CA VAL A 190 17.65 -1.06 3.91
C VAL A 190 17.55 -0.74 2.41
N ASP A 191 16.99 -1.68 1.62
CA ASP A 191 16.86 -1.53 0.17
C ASP A 191 15.56 -0.80 -0.21
N MET A 192 14.41 -1.40 0.03
CA MET A 192 13.06 -0.91 -0.25
C MET A 192 12.75 -0.66 -1.74
N ARG A 193 13.60 -1.03 -2.68
CA ARG A 193 13.27 -0.96 -4.11
C ARG A 193 12.25 -2.03 -4.49
N MET A 194 11.23 -1.66 -5.25
CA MET A 194 10.35 -2.62 -5.92
C MET A 194 11.08 -3.29 -7.07
N ASP A 195 11.75 -2.50 -7.93
CA ASP A 195 12.64 -3.00 -8.97
C ASP A 195 14.08 -3.03 -8.47
N THR A 196 14.55 -4.21 -8.10
CA THR A 196 15.95 -4.39 -7.62
C THR A 196 16.98 -4.36 -8.73
N SER A 197 16.58 -4.38 -10.00
CA SER A 197 17.49 -4.37 -11.15
C SER A 197 17.99 -2.96 -11.51
N ARG A 198 17.35 -1.90 -11.00
CA ARG A 198 17.67 -0.51 -11.31
C ARG A 198 17.37 0.43 -10.13
N GLY A 199 17.85 1.66 -10.26
CA GLY A 199 17.69 2.69 -9.25
C GLY A 199 18.57 2.48 -8.02
N GLN A 200 18.40 3.33 -7.03
CA GLN A 200 19.15 3.33 -5.78
C GLN A 200 18.30 2.78 -4.63
N SER A 201 18.94 2.10 -3.69
CA SER A 201 18.33 1.67 -2.44
C SER A 201 18.10 2.85 -1.49
N VAL A 202 17.26 2.63 -0.45
CA VAL A 202 17.12 3.63 0.62
C VAL A 202 18.41 3.83 1.37
N ALA A 203 19.21 2.77 1.61
CA ALA A 203 20.53 2.90 2.23
C ALA A 203 21.44 3.84 1.45
N GLU A 204 21.61 3.60 0.14
CA GLU A 204 22.41 4.46 -0.73
C GLU A 204 21.91 5.90 -0.76
N TRP A 205 20.59 6.10 -0.78
CA TRP A 205 20.01 7.44 -0.71
C TRP A 205 20.28 8.13 0.62
N LEU A 206 20.17 7.42 1.75
CA LEU A 206 20.46 7.96 3.08
C LEU A 206 21.92 8.39 3.27
N GLU A 207 22.87 7.81 2.54
CA GLU A 207 24.29 8.19 2.59
C GLU A 207 24.51 9.67 2.25
N TYR A 208 23.84 10.18 1.21
CA TYR A 208 24.10 11.53 0.70
C TYR A 208 22.97 12.54 0.89
N VAL A 209 21.74 12.11 1.16
CA VAL A 209 20.62 13.03 1.37
C VAL A 209 20.90 13.94 2.58
N ASP A 210 20.58 15.23 2.49
CA ASP A 210 20.67 16.15 3.62
C ASP A 210 19.49 15.96 4.62
N GLU A 211 19.68 16.47 5.84
CA GLU A 211 18.68 16.33 6.93
C GLU A 211 17.33 16.97 6.56
N GLU A 212 17.35 18.11 5.86
CA GLU A 212 16.12 18.85 5.50
C GLU A 212 15.30 18.10 4.46
N THR A 213 15.94 17.62 3.40
CA THR A 213 15.29 16.81 2.36
C THR A 213 14.71 15.51 2.95
N LEU A 214 15.48 14.82 3.80
CA LEU A 214 14.97 13.63 4.51
C LEU A 214 13.76 13.97 5.37
N ALA A 215 13.82 15.07 6.15
CA ALA A 215 12.69 15.48 6.98
C ALA A 215 11.43 15.81 6.15
N ASN A 216 11.61 16.43 4.99
CA ASN A 216 10.50 16.73 4.08
C ASN A 216 9.88 15.44 3.51
N VAL A 217 10.70 14.48 3.09
CA VAL A 217 10.23 13.15 2.63
C VAL A 217 9.41 12.44 3.73
N LEU A 218 9.94 12.41 4.96
CA LEU A 218 9.23 11.78 6.10
C LEU A 218 7.90 12.48 6.40
N TYR A 219 7.84 13.80 6.26
CA TYR A 219 6.62 14.58 6.49
C TYR A 219 5.58 14.38 5.37
N GLU A 220 5.99 14.53 4.11
CA GLU A 220 5.10 14.51 2.95
C GLU A 220 4.54 13.12 2.66
N PHE A 221 5.39 12.10 2.68
CA PHE A 221 5.02 10.72 2.31
C PHE A 221 4.70 9.82 3.50
N GLY A 222 5.11 10.21 4.71
CA GLY A 222 4.80 9.47 5.93
C GLY A 222 3.72 10.12 6.80
N GLU A 223 3.35 11.38 6.52
CA GLU A 223 2.54 12.20 7.41
C GLU A 223 3.16 12.25 8.84
N GLU A 224 4.52 12.16 8.93
CA GLU A 224 5.28 12.07 10.17
C GLU A 224 5.48 13.48 10.78
N ARG A 225 4.81 13.76 11.88
CA ARG A 225 4.86 15.08 12.53
C ARG A 225 6.20 15.40 13.18
N HIS A 226 6.97 14.38 13.56
CA HIS A 226 8.28 14.52 14.19
C HIS A 226 9.43 14.34 13.21
N SER A 227 9.16 14.51 11.91
CA SER A 227 10.05 14.24 10.78
C SER A 227 11.45 14.87 10.95
N ARG A 228 11.57 16.14 11.37
CA ARG A 228 12.86 16.80 11.57
C ARG A 228 13.70 16.15 12.67
N ARG A 229 13.06 15.75 13.78
CA ARG A 229 13.76 15.09 14.88
C ARG A 229 14.23 13.69 14.48
N ILE A 230 13.39 12.97 13.75
CA ILE A 230 13.69 11.63 13.23
C ILE A 230 14.79 11.72 12.17
N ALA A 231 14.69 12.64 11.22
CA ALA A 231 15.71 12.85 10.19
C ALA A 231 17.10 13.13 10.79
N ARG A 232 17.16 14.02 11.79
CA ARG A 232 18.41 14.28 12.52
C ARG A 232 18.99 13.03 13.18
N ALA A 233 18.16 12.20 13.81
CA ALA A 233 18.63 10.97 14.43
C ALA A 233 19.11 9.95 13.39
N ILE A 234 18.42 9.81 12.26
CA ILE A 234 18.84 8.94 11.15
C ILE A 234 20.21 9.42 10.60
N LYS A 235 20.40 10.72 10.40
CA LYS A 235 21.67 11.28 9.87
C LYS A 235 22.86 11.17 10.85
N GLN A 236 22.61 10.75 12.10
CA GLN A 236 23.67 10.47 13.09
C GLN A 236 24.05 8.98 13.14
N MET A 237 23.42 8.13 12.34
CA MET A 237 23.81 6.72 12.21
C MET A 237 25.15 6.59 11.48
N GLU A 238 25.94 5.59 11.87
CA GLU A 238 27.23 5.28 11.24
C GLU A 238 27.07 4.48 9.94
N SER A 239 26.01 3.67 9.83
CA SER A 239 25.68 2.89 8.64
C SER A 239 24.16 2.68 8.50
N TYR A 240 23.72 2.30 7.31
CA TYR A 240 22.32 2.01 6.98
C TYR A 240 22.12 0.56 6.54
N ASP A 241 22.83 -0.40 7.15
CA ASP A 241 22.86 -1.80 6.70
C ASP A 241 21.73 -2.65 7.28
N SER A 242 21.04 -2.17 8.33
CA SER A 242 20.06 -2.95 9.09
C SER A 242 18.74 -2.21 9.24
N THR A 243 17.65 -2.84 8.80
CA THR A 243 16.29 -2.33 8.99
C THR A 243 15.89 -2.25 10.46
N LEU A 244 16.35 -3.20 11.29
CA LEU A 244 16.10 -3.16 12.74
C LEU A 244 16.83 -2.00 13.41
N ALA A 245 18.09 -1.75 13.06
CA ALA A 245 18.85 -0.62 13.60
C ALA A 245 18.20 0.69 13.23
N LEU A 246 17.80 0.87 11.97
CA LEU A 246 17.08 2.06 11.49
C LEU A 246 15.75 2.24 12.23
N ALA A 247 14.98 1.18 12.40
CA ALA A 247 13.70 1.24 13.11
C ALA A 247 13.85 1.60 14.60
N GLU A 248 14.90 1.11 15.27
CA GLU A 248 15.18 1.44 16.66
C GLU A 248 15.60 2.91 16.81
N VAL A 249 16.44 3.44 15.94
CA VAL A 249 16.82 4.86 15.91
C VAL A 249 15.58 5.75 15.74
N ILE A 250 14.69 5.41 14.82
CA ILE A 250 13.43 6.13 14.61
C ILE A 250 12.56 6.07 15.87
N LYS A 251 12.43 4.89 16.49
CA LYS A 251 11.63 4.67 17.69
C LYS A 251 12.14 5.50 18.87
N VAL A 252 13.45 5.54 19.09
CA VAL A 252 14.07 6.35 20.16
C VAL A 252 13.90 7.85 19.87
N ALA A 253 13.99 8.26 18.63
CA ALA A 253 13.77 9.63 18.23
C ALA A 253 12.32 10.09 18.35
N HIS A 254 11.34 9.19 18.26
CA HIS A 254 9.92 9.53 18.31
C HIS A 254 9.47 9.80 19.77
N PRO A 255 9.01 11.03 20.12
CA PRO A 255 8.77 11.41 21.51
C PRO A 255 7.57 10.72 22.15
N ASN A 256 6.52 10.45 21.37
CA ASN A 256 5.27 9.85 21.84
C ASN A 256 4.69 8.97 20.74
N TRP A 257 4.64 7.67 20.94
CA TRP A 257 4.04 6.77 19.96
C TRP A 257 2.78 6.08 20.51
N GLN A 258 1.84 5.84 19.62
CA GLN A 258 0.57 5.23 19.97
C GLN A 258 0.74 3.72 20.19
N ARG A 259 0.12 3.20 21.25
CA ARG A 259 0.07 1.76 21.49
C ARG A 259 -0.58 1.03 20.31
N GLY A 260 0.10 0.01 19.77
CA GLY A 260 -0.41 -0.80 18.63
C GLY A 260 0.04 -0.38 17.24
N LYS A 261 0.80 0.74 17.10
CA LYS A 261 1.44 1.11 15.83
C LYS A 261 2.91 1.43 16.07
N HIS A 262 3.81 0.67 15.45
CA HIS A 262 5.24 0.91 15.64
C HIS A 262 5.63 2.30 15.11
N PRO A 263 6.42 3.10 15.82
CA PRO A 263 6.75 4.48 15.42
C PRO A 263 7.50 4.57 14.08
N ALA A 264 8.29 3.55 13.72
CA ALA A 264 8.98 3.52 12.43
C ALA A 264 8.07 3.30 11.21
N THR A 265 6.81 2.88 11.40
CA THR A 265 5.92 2.53 10.28
C THR A 265 5.75 3.68 9.28
N GLN A 266 5.56 4.91 9.76
CA GLN A 266 5.36 6.07 8.90
C GLN A 266 6.65 6.46 8.16
N SER A 267 7.80 6.37 8.84
CA SER A 267 9.09 6.68 8.23
C SER A 267 9.48 5.65 7.16
N PHE A 268 9.27 4.35 7.41
CA PHE A 268 9.51 3.30 6.42
C PHE A 268 8.58 3.47 5.22
N GLN A 269 7.29 3.73 5.44
CA GLN A 269 6.35 4.04 4.37
C GLN A 269 6.82 5.25 3.54
N ALA A 270 7.27 6.32 4.18
CA ALA A 270 7.74 7.53 3.50
C ALA A 270 8.92 7.26 2.58
N MET A 271 9.96 6.59 3.11
CA MET A 271 11.16 6.25 2.35
C MET A 271 10.84 5.31 1.18
N ARG A 272 9.97 4.31 1.42
CA ARG A 272 9.49 3.40 0.39
C ARG A 272 8.78 4.14 -0.76
N ILE A 273 7.81 4.97 -0.42
CA ILE A 273 7.04 5.76 -1.40
C ILE A 273 7.97 6.65 -2.22
N PHE A 274 8.93 7.29 -1.56
CA PHE A 274 9.86 8.19 -2.21
C PHE A 274 10.80 7.47 -3.18
N ILE A 275 11.47 6.39 -2.72
CA ILE A 275 12.48 5.69 -3.53
C ILE A 275 11.87 5.02 -4.77
N ASN A 276 10.61 4.59 -4.67
CA ASN A 276 9.90 3.92 -5.76
C ASN A 276 9.03 4.87 -6.60
N ASN A 277 8.99 6.16 -6.29
CA ASN A 277 8.12 7.16 -6.92
C ASN A 277 6.64 6.74 -6.94
N GLU A 278 6.16 6.05 -5.89
CA GLU A 278 4.85 5.39 -5.89
C GLU A 278 3.70 6.35 -6.21
N LEU A 279 3.70 7.54 -5.61
CA LEU A 279 2.62 8.51 -5.79
C LEU A 279 2.68 9.22 -7.15
N GLY A 280 3.89 9.48 -7.68
CA GLY A 280 4.05 10.01 -9.03
C GLY A 280 3.53 9.03 -10.08
N ASP A 281 3.88 7.76 -9.94
CA ASP A 281 3.39 6.71 -10.81
C ASP A 281 1.86 6.57 -10.78
N VAL A 282 1.24 6.72 -9.59
CA VAL A 282 -0.23 6.73 -9.45
C VAL A 282 -0.85 7.91 -10.20
N ASP A 283 -0.27 9.11 -10.11
CA ASP A 283 -0.76 10.28 -10.83
C ASP A 283 -0.67 10.06 -12.36
N ASP A 284 0.46 9.54 -12.85
CA ASP A 284 0.66 9.20 -14.26
C ASP A 284 -0.30 8.11 -14.75
N PHE A 285 -0.51 7.05 -13.96
CA PHE A 285 -1.49 6.00 -14.24
C PHE A 285 -2.90 6.54 -14.41
N LEU A 286 -3.32 7.36 -13.46
CA LEU A 286 -4.66 7.95 -13.45
C LEU A 286 -4.85 8.86 -14.67
N ALA A 287 -3.87 9.71 -14.99
CA ALA A 287 -3.92 10.59 -16.15
C ALA A 287 -4.05 9.80 -17.46
N GLN A 288 -3.24 8.75 -17.63
CA GLN A 288 -3.24 7.89 -18.82
C GLN A 288 -4.55 7.07 -18.95
N SER A 289 -5.26 6.81 -17.82
CA SER A 289 -6.50 6.04 -17.86
C SER A 289 -7.60 6.68 -18.69
N ILE A 290 -7.61 8.02 -18.81
CA ILE A 290 -8.65 8.75 -19.59
C ILE A 290 -8.58 8.42 -21.09
N PRO A 291 -7.45 8.65 -21.77
CA PRO A 291 -7.36 8.34 -23.20
C PRO A 291 -7.31 6.85 -23.52
N LEU A 292 -6.78 6.02 -22.60
CA LEU A 292 -6.60 4.59 -22.83
C LEU A 292 -7.89 3.80 -22.67
N LEU A 293 -8.81 4.20 -21.79
CA LEU A 293 -10.07 3.49 -21.66
C LEU A 293 -11.03 3.80 -22.80
N LYS A 294 -11.59 2.76 -23.39
CA LYS A 294 -12.73 2.88 -24.32
C LYS A 294 -13.93 3.51 -23.61
N VAL A 295 -14.85 4.08 -24.36
CA VAL A 295 -16.17 4.45 -23.84
C VAL A 295 -16.86 3.21 -23.25
N GLY A 296 -17.30 3.31 -21.99
CA GLY A 296 -17.82 2.17 -21.23
C GLY A 296 -16.76 1.35 -20.52
N GLY A 297 -15.48 1.55 -20.82
CA GLY A 297 -14.35 0.89 -20.15
C GLY A 297 -14.28 1.20 -18.65
N GLN A 298 -13.69 0.30 -17.88
CA GLN A 298 -13.72 0.33 -16.41
C GLN A 298 -12.35 0.65 -15.82
N LEU A 299 -12.33 1.53 -14.84
CA LEU A 299 -11.19 1.78 -13.97
C LEU A 299 -11.48 1.21 -12.58
N ALA A 300 -10.58 0.38 -12.05
CA ALA A 300 -10.66 -0.22 -10.72
C ALA A 300 -9.31 -0.11 -10.01
N VAL A 301 -9.23 0.63 -8.90
CA VAL A 301 -7.98 0.88 -8.18
C VAL A 301 -8.16 0.61 -6.70
N ILE A 302 -7.31 -0.26 -6.14
CA ILE A 302 -7.21 -0.53 -4.71
C ILE A 302 -6.08 0.33 -4.13
N SER A 303 -6.34 0.97 -3.00
CA SER A 303 -5.36 1.73 -2.22
C SER A 303 -5.31 1.21 -0.79
N PHE A 304 -4.14 1.29 -0.14
CA PHE A 304 -3.92 0.81 1.24
C PHE A 304 -3.63 1.91 2.24
N HIS A 305 -3.31 3.11 1.80
CA HIS A 305 -3.08 4.25 2.69
C HIS A 305 -3.74 5.55 2.19
N SER A 306 -3.82 6.52 3.11
CA SER A 306 -4.52 7.79 2.93
C SER A 306 -4.03 8.61 1.73
N LEU A 307 -2.73 8.58 1.43
CA LEU A 307 -2.15 9.38 0.34
C LEU A 307 -2.57 8.86 -1.03
N GLU A 308 -2.55 7.53 -1.24
CA GLU A 308 -3.07 6.90 -2.46
C GLU A 308 -4.57 7.16 -2.63
N ASP A 309 -5.37 6.83 -1.59
CA ASP A 309 -6.83 6.98 -1.64
C ASP A 309 -7.24 8.43 -1.93
N ARG A 310 -6.51 9.41 -1.37
CA ARG A 310 -6.75 10.83 -1.59
C ARG A 310 -6.55 11.21 -3.06
N ARG A 311 -5.45 10.75 -3.70
CA ARG A 311 -5.15 11.03 -5.13
C ARG A 311 -6.22 10.44 -6.04
N ILE A 312 -6.53 9.15 -5.89
CA ILE A 312 -7.56 8.47 -6.67
C ILE A 312 -8.93 9.15 -6.48
N LYS A 313 -9.29 9.48 -5.24
CA LYS A 313 -10.54 10.18 -4.92
C LYS A 313 -10.61 11.54 -5.60
N GLN A 314 -9.56 12.35 -5.49
CA GLN A 314 -9.52 13.69 -6.05
C GLN A 314 -9.59 13.64 -7.57
N PHE A 315 -8.81 12.75 -8.20
CA PHE A 315 -8.84 12.51 -9.64
C PHE A 315 -10.25 12.13 -10.14
N LEU A 316 -10.84 11.11 -9.55
CA LEU A 316 -12.18 10.65 -9.94
C LEU A 316 -13.27 11.69 -9.67
N GLN A 317 -13.17 12.48 -8.58
CA GLN A 317 -14.11 13.57 -8.30
C GLN A 317 -13.99 14.69 -9.33
N ARG A 318 -12.76 15.10 -9.68
CA ARG A 318 -12.48 16.10 -10.71
C ARG A 318 -13.13 15.69 -12.03
N HIS A 319 -12.79 14.51 -12.52
CA HIS A 319 -13.19 14.03 -13.83
C HIS A 319 -14.62 13.46 -13.93
N SER A 320 -15.29 13.20 -12.82
CA SER A 320 -16.71 12.82 -12.82
C SER A 320 -17.67 14.00 -12.68
N LYS A 321 -17.21 15.11 -12.08
CA LYS A 321 -18.03 16.31 -11.89
C LYS A 321 -17.72 17.39 -12.92
N GLY A 322 -16.55 17.36 -13.55
CA GLY A 322 -16.02 18.46 -14.35
C GLY A 322 -15.74 19.70 -13.49
N GLN A 323 -15.35 19.49 -12.22
CA GLN A 323 -15.02 20.54 -11.27
C GLN A 323 -13.53 20.45 -10.93
N TYR A 324 -12.81 21.50 -11.22
CA TYR A 324 -11.38 21.61 -11.05
C TYR A 324 -11.08 22.68 -10.01
N PRO A 325 -10.16 22.43 -9.06
CA PRO A 325 -9.82 23.40 -8.01
C PRO A 325 -9.37 24.75 -8.56
N GLU A 326 -8.65 24.74 -9.70
CA GLU A 326 -8.18 25.94 -10.40
C GLU A 326 -9.30 26.82 -10.93
N ASP A 327 -10.49 26.24 -11.16
CA ASP A 327 -11.66 26.95 -11.66
C ASP A 327 -12.55 27.54 -10.55
N GLU A 328 -12.32 27.16 -9.25
CA GLU A 328 -13.21 27.52 -8.13
C GLU A 328 -13.31 29.04 -7.90
N ASN A 329 -12.26 29.80 -8.22
CA ASN A 329 -12.20 31.25 -8.02
C ASN A 329 -12.54 32.04 -9.30
N LEU A 330 -12.90 31.36 -10.38
CA LEU A 330 -13.27 32.04 -11.61
C LEU A 330 -14.72 32.53 -11.54
N PRO A 331 -15.02 33.78 -11.94
CA PRO A 331 -16.40 34.31 -11.98
C PRO A 331 -17.34 33.48 -12.86
N MET A 332 -16.82 32.88 -13.90
CA MET A 332 -17.52 31.96 -14.79
C MET A 332 -16.59 30.76 -15.09
N PRO A 333 -16.68 29.67 -14.31
CA PRO A 333 -15.89 28.47 -14.54
C PRO A 333 -16.19 27.89 -15.91
N PRO A 334 -15.18 27.43 -16.68
CA PRO A 334 -15.39 26.78 -17.94
C PRO A 334 -16.17 25.46 -17.76
N LYS A 335 -16.98 25.10 -18.77
CA LYS A 335 -17.63 23.80 -18.78
C LYS A 335 -16.62 22.74 -19.19
N ARG A 336 -16.12 21.98 -18.22
CA ARG A 336 -15.16 20.91 -18.42
C ARG A 336 -15.86 19.59 -18.78
N PRO A 337 -15.23 18.72 -19.58
CA PRO A 337 -15.75 17.38 -19.85
C PRO A 337 -15.78 16.53 -18.59
N ARG A 338 -16.67 15.53 -18.56
CA ARG A 338 -16.79 14.55 -17.49
C ARG A 338 -16.37 13.21 -18.03
N TYR A 339 -15.13 12.85 -17.83
CA TYR A 339 -14.54 11.64 -18.39
C TYR A 339 -14.98 10.35 -17.68
N PHE A 340 -15.41 10.44 -16.43
CA PHE A 340 -15.83 9.28 -15.65
C PHE A 340 -17.26 9.43 -15.11
N SER A 341 -17.94 8.31 -14.97
CA SER A 341 -19.19 8.20 -14.23
C SER A 341 -18.98 8.54 -12.74
N LYS A 342 -20.08 8.70 -11.98
CA LYS A 342 -19.98 8.88 -10.52
C LYS A 342 -19.21 7.72 -9.90
N PRO A 343 -18.06 7.98 -9.23
CA PRO A 343 -17.22 6.92 -8.67
C PRO A 343 -17.92 6.18 -7.54
N LYS A 344 -17.65 4.88 -7.47
CA LYS A 344 -18.07 4.02 -6.36
C LYS A 344 -16.85 3.67 -5.51
N ARG A 345 -17.09 3.31 -4.24
CA ARG A 345 -16.08 2.87 -3.31
C ARG A 345 -16.56 1.64 -2.55
N VAL A 346 -15.71 0.62 -2.45
CA VAL A 346 -15.98 -0.62 -1.71
C VAL A 346 -14.81 -0.86 -0.75
N GLY A 347 -15.11 -1.25 0.47
CA GLY A 347 -14.13 -1.70 1.45
C GLY A 347 -14.21 -3.21 1.66
N PRO A 348 -13.18 -3.81 2.26
CA PRO A 348 -13.15 -5.25 2.52
C PRO A 348 -14.25 -5.66 3.52
N SER A 349 -14.72 -6.89 3.40
CA SER A 349 -15.68 -7.48 4.32
C SER A 349 -15.06 -7.73 5.70
N LYS A 350 -15.91 -7.88 6.73
CA LYS A 350 -15.42 -8.26 8.06
C LYS A 350 -14.73 -9.63 8.07
N THR A 351 -15.20 -10.55 7.25
CA THR A 351 -14.61 -11.87 7.11
C THR A 351 -13.23 -11.78 6.49
N GLU A 352 -13.06 -10.97 5.45
CA GLU A 352 -11.78 -10.72 4.80
C GLU A 352 -10.78 -10.07 5.75
N THR A 353 -11.18 -9.01 6.46
CA THR A 353 -10.32 -8.31 7.43
C THR A 353 -9.92 -9.18 8.62
N SER A 354 -10.72 -10.18 8.99
CA SER A 354 -10.36 -11.15 10.05
C SER A 354 -9.34 -12.19 9.57
N ARG A 355 -9.38 -12.58 8.28
CA ARG A 355 -8.42 -13.52 7.67
C ARG A 355 -7.13 -12.82 7.24
N ASN A 356 -7.26 -11.62 6.66
CA ASN A 356 -6.15 -10.82 6.19
C ASN A 356 -6.15 -9.43 6.86
N PRO A 357 -5.40 -9.24 7.97
CA PRO A 357 -5.32 -7.94 8.64
C PRO A 357 -4.79 -6.80 7.75
N ARG A 358 -4.04 -7.11 6.68
CA ARG A 358 -3.52 -6.14 5.71
C ARG A 358 -4.65 -5.51 4.88
N ALA A 359 -5.76 -6.22 4.68
CA ALA A 359 -6.94 -5.70 4.00
C ALA A 359 -7.66 -4.57 4.77
N ARG A 360 -7.41 -4.41 6.08
CA ARG A 360 -8.17 -3.50 6.96
C ARG A 360 -8.21 -2.05 6.48
N SER A 361 -7.16 -1.57 5.83
CA SER A 361 -7.06 -0.19 5.32
C SER A 361 -7.38 -0.06 3.84
N ALA A 362 -7.66 -1.17 3.16
CA ALA A 362 -7.89 -1.20 1.72
C ALA A 362 -9.20 -0.52 1.31
N TRP A 363 -9.16 0.19 0.18
CA TRP A 363 -10.32 0.76 -0.48
C TRP A 363 -10.25 0.56 -1.98
N LEU A 364 -11.22 -0.13 -2.54
CA LEU A 364 -11.42 -0.20 -3.98
C LEU A 364 -12.23 1.03 -4.44
N ARG A 365 -11.70 1.80 -5.37
CA ARG A 365 -12.42 2.84 -6.12
C ARG A 365 -12.59 2.43 -7.55
N MET A 366 -13.78 2.66 -8.09
CA MET A 366 -14.12 2.28 -9.45
C MET A 366 -14.95 3.36 -10.14
N ALA A 367 -14.77 3.48 -11.45
CA ALA A 367 -15.57 4.36 -12.30
C ALA A 367 -15.56 3.84 -13.75
N THR A 368 -16.60 4.20 -14.51
CA THR A 368 -16.73 3.86 -15.92
C THR A 368 -16.37 5.07 -16.77
N ARG A 369 -15.60 4.88 -17.84
CA ARG A 369 -15.31 5.90 -18.84
C ARG A 369 -16.59 6.30 -19.58
N THR A 370 -16.88 7.61 -19.62
CA THR A 370 -18.04 8.16 -20.33
C THR A 370 -17.74 8.33 -21.84
N ASP A 371 -18.71 8.85 -22.56
CA ASP A 371 -18.63 9.18 -23.99
C ASP A 371 -18.03 10.58 -24.27
N SER A 372 -17.56 11.29 -23.23
CA SER A 372 -16.92 12.60 -23.44
C SER A 372 -15.61 12.45 -24.22
N ASP A 373 -15.47 13.21 -25.30
CA ASP A 373 -14.25 13.25 -26.09
C ASP A 373 -13.07 13.72 -25.22
N TYR A 374 -11.92 13.04 -25.37
CA TYR A 374 -10.69 13.44 -24.68
C TYR A 374 -10.07 14.64 -25.39
N VAL A 375 -9.87 15.72 -24.65
CA VAL A 375 -9.21 16.94 -25.14
C VAL A 375 -7.79 16.98 -24.52
N ILE A 376 -6.78 17.08 -25.37
CA ILE A 376 -5.36 17.05 -24.95
C ILE A 376 -5.02 18.21 -24.01
N ASP A 377 -5.71 19.35 -24.12
CA ASP A 377 -5.50 20.52 -23.25
C ASP A 377 -5.97 20.31 -21.80
N ASP A 378 -6.72 19.23 -21.54
CA ASP A 378 -7.14 18.82 -20.19
C ASP A 378 -6.17 17.83 -19.53
N ALA A 379 -5.00 17.58 -20.12
CA ALA A 379 -3.94 16.80 -19.49
C ALA A 379 -3.48 17.49 -18.19
N PRO A 380 -3.32 16.74 -17.10
CA PRO A 380 -2.93 17.30 -15.80
C PRO A 380 -1.53 17.90 -15.80
#